data_afcdc69563edadf323fec99d750a0909
#
_entry.id   afcdc69563edadf323fec99d750a0909
#
_cell.length_a   1.000
_cell.length_b   1.000
_cell.length_c   1.000
_cell.angle_alpha   90.00
_cell.angle_beta   90.00
_cell.angle_gamma   90.00
#
_symmetry.space_group_name_H-M   'P 1'
#
loop_
_entity.id
_entity.type
_entity.pdbx_description
1 polymer ?
#
loop_
_entity_poly.entity_id
_entity_poly.type
_entity_poly.pdbx_seq_one_letter_code
_entity_poly.pdbx_strand_id
1 'polypeptide(L)'
;MSTPLKLVAFSKEQPARLLTIYLIEQGIQAEYQYSENEYAHRVMLQEPSDQIKAKELAEEFVLNPNNTKYQTAAWQSGETVKLIPEKSYSAAKTLYDLKQAPFTSSILAICVLIYLLAMIGVSGPYFWLKIQPIEMLVESGQWWRLLGPALIHFSVLHIAFNLLWWWSLGKQIEITFGLSSLLMLFVFSAVVSNVAQLLVSGPNFGGLSGVVYALVGCVWWLGWLKPDWGLALPKPIIGFLLVWLVVGYLDVLPIHMANTAHTVGLICGCLFAWFLAAGAKNTHTQ
;
A
#
# COMPACT_ATOMS: atom_id res chain seq x y z
N MET A 1 -26.60 36.98 -26.26
CA MET A 1 -25.78 36.06 -25.46
C MET A 1 -26.72 35.17 -24.69
N SER A 2 -26.68 33.87 -24.90
CA SER A 2 -27.51 32.90 -24.18
C SER A 2 -27.10 32.83 -22.73
N THR A 3 -28.05 32.73 -21.81
CA THR A 3 -27.76 32.60 -20.38
C THR A 3 -27.10 31.22 -20.16
N PRO A 4 -25.91 31.11 -19.49
CA PRO A 4 -25.27 29.84 -19.25
C PRO A 4 -26.20 28.88 -18.49
N LEU A 5 -26.30 27.64 -18.95
CA LEU A 5 -27.17 26.63 -18.36
C LEU A 5 -26.37 25.76 -17.38
N LYS A 6 -26.88 25.58 -16.16
CA LYS A 6 -26.30 24.68 -15.20
C LYS A 6 -26.49 23.22 -15.64
N LEU A 7 -25.38 22.49 -15.86
CA LEU A 7 -25.42 21.07 -16.24
C LEU A 7 -25.44 20.17 -14.97
N VAL A 8 -24.47 20.31 -14.11
CA VAL A 8 -24.31 19.51 -12.89
C VAL A 8 -23.54 20.29 -11.83
N ALA A 9 -23.70 19.91 -10.56
CA ALA A 9 -22.93 20.50 -9.47
C ALA A 9 -22.37 19.41 -8.55
N PHE A 10 -21.19 19.68 -8.01
CA PHE A 10 -20.44 18.79 -7.14
C PHE A 10 -20.12 19.48 -5.80
N SER A 11 -19.95 18.67 -4.75
CA SER A 11 -19.49 19.14 -3.45
C SER A 11 -17.97 19.40 -3.42
N LYS A 12 -17.22 18.94 -4.43
CA LYS A 12 -15.76 19.08 -4.56
C LYS A 12 -15.39 19.73 -5.87
N GLU A 13 -14.34 20.54 -5.86
CA GLU A 13 -13.84 21.26 -7.04
C GLU A 13 -13.34 20.32 -8.15
N GLN A 14 -12.59 19.29 -7.76
CA GLN A 14 -11.88 18.41 -8.69
C GLN A 14 -12.79 17.68 -9.71
N PRO A 15 -13.88 16.99 -9.31
CA PRO A 15 -14.76 16.37 -10.28
C PRO A 15 -15.42 17.39 -11.22
N ALA A 16 -15.74 18.59 -10.72
CA ALA A 16 -16.33 19.64 -11.55
C ALA A 16 -15.35 20.12 -12.63
N ARG A 17 -14.09 20.40 -12.25
CA ARG A 17 -13.05 20.80 -13.21
C ARG A 17 -12.73 19.68 -14.20
N LEU A 18 -12.61 18.44 -13.74
CA LEU A 18 -12.32 17.29 -14.59
C LEU A 18 -13.40 17.08 -15.66
N LEU A 19 -14.67 17.14 -15.25
CA LEU A 19 -15.79 17.06 -16.19
C LEU A 19 -15.79 18.25 -17.16
N THR A 20 -15.51 19.46 -16.67
CA THR A 20 -15.43 20.65 -17.54
C THR A 20 -14.39 20.48 -18.63
N ILE A 21 -13.15 20.05 -18.26
CA ILE A 21 -12.06 19.80 -19.20
C ILE A 21 -12.46 18.73 -20.23
N TYR A 22 -13.05 17.62 -19.75
CA TYR A 22 -13.48 16.55 -20.63
C TYR A 22 -14.55 17.01 -21.64
N LEU A 23 -15.52 17.81 -21.20
CA LEU A 23 -16.55 18.37 -22.09
C LEU A 23 -15.93 19.29 -23.17
N ILE A 24 -14.96 20.13 -22.78
CA ILE A 24 -14.24 21.01 -23.72
C ILE A 24 -13.49 20.18 -24.76
N GLU A 25 -12.82 19.10 -24.34
CA GLU A 25 -12.12 18.18 -25.27
C GLU A 25 -13.09 17.50 -26.24
N GLN A 26 -14.34 17.23 -25.81
CA GLN A 26 -15.39 16.68 -26.67
C GLN A 26 -16.06 17.73 -27.57
N GLY A 27 -15.51 18.96 -27.60
CA GLY A 27 -16.00 20.08 -28.41
C GLY A 27 -17.21 20.81 -27.84
N ILE A 28 -17.55 20.57 -26.56
CA ILE A 28 -18.69 21.19 -25.88
C ILE A 28 -18.17 22.41 -25.08
N GLN A 29 -18.75 23.59 -25.28
CA GLN A 29 -18.39 24.79 -24.54
C GLN A 29 -18.95 24.74 -23.12
N ALA A 30 -18.08 24.36 -22.19
CA ALA A 30 -18.38 24.24 -20.76
C ALA A 30 -17.46 25.12 -19.92
N GLU A 31 -17.96 25.62 -18.79
CA GLU A 31 -17.23 26.47 -17.86
C GLU A 31 -17.43 25.98 -16.42
N TYR A 32 -16.36 26.01 -15.63
CA TYR A 32 -16.42 25.80 -14.20
C TYR A 32 -16.78 27.08 -13.47
N GLN A 33 -17.78 27.00 -12.58
CA GLN A 33 -18.21 28.14 -11.76
C GLN A 33 -18.30 27.73 -10.29
N TYR A 34 -17.75 28.56 -9.39
CA TYR A 34 -17.92 28.43 -7.94
C TYR A 34 -19.14 29.22 -7.43
N SER A 35 -19.87 28.64 -6.47
CA SER A 35 -21.04 29.28 -5.83
C SER A 35 -21.09 28.88 -4.36
N GLU A 36 -21.45 29.79 -3.45
CA GLU A 36 -21.44 29.59 -1.99
C GLU A 36 -22.59 28.72 -1.44
N ASN A 37 -22.90 27.58 -2.08
CA ASN A 37 -23.94 26.64 -1.65
C ASN A 37 -23.36 25.26 -1.35
N GLU A 38 -24.18 24.35 -0.81
CA GLU A 38 -23.78 22.97 -0.46
C GLU A 38 -23.14 22.21 -1.65
N TYR A 39 -23.57 22.49 -2.87
CA TYR A 39 -22.95 22.03 -4.11
C TYR A 39 -22.25 23.21 -4.80
N ALA A 40 -21.12 23.59 -4.22
CA ALA A 40 -20.42 24.83 -4.54
C ALA A 40 -19.81 24.85 -5.95
N HIS A 41 -19.49 23.69 -6.52
CA HIS A 41 -18.71 23.55 -7.74
C HIS A 41 -19.61 23.14 -8.89
N ARG A 42 -19.89 24.08 -9.80
CA ARG A 42 -20.83 23.92 -10.90
C ARG A 42 -20.13 23.79 -12.24
N VAL A 43 -20.68 22.94 -13.10
CA VAL A 43 -20.35 22.88 -14.52
C VAL A 43 -21.48 23.55 -15.30
N MET A 44 -21.13 24.61 -16.01
CA MET A 44 -22.05 25.43 -16.79
C MET A 44 -21.82 25.19 -18.28
N LEU A 45 -22.91 25.09 -19.06
CA LEU A 45 -22.90 25.07 -20.53
C LEU A 45 -23.13 26.47 -21.06
N GLN A 46 -22.32 26.88 -22.03
CA GLN A 46 -22.50 28.18 -22.69
C GLN A 46 -23.50 28.12 -23.82
N GLU A 47 -23.65 26.96 -24.46
CA GLU A 47 -24.62 26.79 -25.56
C GLU A 47 -25.67 25.71 -25.23
N PRO A 48 -26.99 26.08 -25.33
CA PRO A 48 -28.08 25.11 -25.07
C PRO A 48 -28.16 23.96 -26.08
N SER A 49 -27.62 24.15 -27.29
CA SER A 49 -27.58 23.13 -28.35
C SER A 49 -26.89 21.85 -27.94
N ASP A 50 -25.90 21.94 -27.03
CA ASP A 50 -25.08 20.80 -26.59
C ASP A 50 -25.66 20.09 -25.37
N GLN A 51 -26.80 20.53 -24.84
CA GLN A 51 -27.34 20.05 -23.57
C GLN A 51 -27.57 18.54 -23.53
N ILE A 52 -28.08 17.93 -24.59
CA ILE A 52 -28.40 16.49 -24.62
C ILE A 52 -27.10 15.71 -24.53
N LYS A 53 -26.13 16.00 -25.40
CA LYS A 53 -24.82 15.33 -25.42
C LYS A 53 -24.03 15.55 -24.11
N ALA A 54 -24.04 16.78 -23.60
CA ALA A 54 -23.37 17.13 -22.36
C ALA A 54 -23.95 16.37 -21.15
N LYS A 55 -25.29 16.20 -21.13
CA LYS A 55 -25.97 15.47 -20.06
C LYS A 55 -25.62 13.99 -20.06
N GLU A 56 -25.60 13.33 -21.22
CA GLU A 56 -25.16 11.92 -21.35
C GLU A 56 -23.73 11.73 -20.84
N LEU A 57 -22.80 12.61 -21.23
CA LEU A 57 -21.42 12.55 -20.81
C LEU A 57 -21.26 12.83 -19.30
N ALA A 58 -22.06 13.73 -18.74
CA ALA A 58 -22.08 14.03 -17.32
C ALA A 58 -22.63 12.86 -16.50
N GLU A 59 -23.69 12.19 -16.95
CA GLU A 59 -24.25 11.00 -16.32
C GLU A 59 -23.24 9.85 -16.33
N GLU A 60 -22.57 9.61 -17.45
CA GLU A 60 -21.50 8.62 -17.56
C GLU A 60 -20.34 8.94 -16.60
N PHE A 61 -19.96 10.22 -16.51
CA PHE A 61 -18.92 10.67 -15.57
C PHE A 61 -19.31 10.40 -14.12
N VAL A 62 -20.54 10.72 -13.72
CA VAL A 62 -21.03 10.53 -12.35
C VAL A 62 -21.05 9.05 -11.98
N LEU A 63 -21.42 8.18 -12.91
CA LEU A 63 -21.44 6.72 -12.71
C LEU A 63 -20.04 6.11 -12.61
N ASN A 64 -19.05 6.64 -13.34
CA ASN A 64 -17.69 6.12 -13.36
C ASN A 64 -16.62 7.22 -13.43
N PRO A 65 -16.45 8.04 -12.37
CA PRO A 65 -15.57 9.22 -12.38
C PRO A 65 -14.07 8.88 -12.46
N ASN A 66 -13.70 7.63 -12.17
CA ASN A 66 -12.31 7.16 -12.19
C ASN A 66 -11.88 6.56 -13.55
N ASN A 67 -12.71 6.65 -14.59
CA ASN A 67 -12.35 6.16 -15.91
C ASN A 67 -11.13 6.93 -16.44
N THR A 68 -10.14 6.20 -16.99
CA THR A 68 -8.89 6.76 -17.50
C THR A 68 -9.07 7.80 -18.61
N LYS A 69 -10.16 7.76 -19.36
CA LYS A 69 -10.43 8.74 -20.41
C LYS A 69 -10.50 10.17 -19.89
N TYR A 70 -11.04 10.41 -18.69
CA TYR A 70 -11.12 11.74 -18.09
C TYR A 70 -9.77 12.27 -17.66
N GLN A 71 -8.89 11.38 -17.15
CA GLN A 71 -7.53 11.72 -16.78
C GLN A 71 -6.69 12.03 -18.02
N THR A 72 -6.89 11.28 -19.10
CA THR A 72 -6.20 11.51 -20.38
C THR A 72 -6.57 12.89 -20.96
N ALA A 73 -7.85 13.27 -20.90
CA ALA A 73 -8.35 14.57 -21.30
C ALA A 73 -7.68 15.71 -20.52
N ALA A 74 -7.63 15.61 -19.20
CA ALA A 74 -6.98 16.60 -18.35
C ALA A 74 -5.46 16.71 -18.63
N TRP A 75 -4.81 15.59 -18.89
CA TRP A 75 -3.38 15.57 -19.25
C TRP A 75 -3.10 16.26 -20.59
N GLN A 76 -3.95 16.06 -21.59
CA GLN A 76 -3.83 16.67 -22.92
C GLN A 76 -4.10 18.18 -22.92
N SER A 77 -4.99 18.66 -22.06
CA SER A 77 -5.29 20.09 -21.92
C SER A 77 -4.16 20.90 -21.25
N GLY A 78 -3.13 20.22 -20.71
CA GLY A 78 -2.04 20.87 -19.98
C GLY A 78 -2.45 21.41 -18.61
N GLU A 79 -3.70 21.25 -18.20
CA GLU A 79 -4.15 21.57 -16.86
C GLU A 79 -3.84 20.41 -15.92
N THR A 80 -2.92 20.64 -15.00
CA THR A 80 -2.67 19.71 -13.89
C THR A 80 -3.83 19.80 -12.89
N VAL A 81 -4.95 19.16 -13.22
CA VAL A 81 -5.96 18.88 -12.20
C VAL A 81 -5.34 17.87 -11.25
N LYS A 82 -4.87 18.34 -10.10
CA LYS A 82 -4.41 17.45 -9.02
C LYS A 82 -5.62 16.62 -8.57
N LEU A 83 -5.79 15.43 -9.16
CA LEU A 83 -6.86 14.47 -8.83
C LEU A 83 -6.72 13.89 -7.42
N ILE A 84 -5.59 14.15 -6.79
CA ILE A 84 -5.38 13.81 -5.39
C ILE A 84 -5.76 15.07 -4.60
N PRO A 85 -6.81 15.04 -3.75
CA PRO A 85 -6.98 16.10 -2.78
C PRO A 85 -5.63 16.26 -2.09
N GLU A 86 -5.13 17.49 -1.93
CA GLU A 86 -4.03 17.75 -1.01
C GLU A 86 -4.43 17.06 0.28
N LYS A 87 -3.85 15.88 0.52
CA LYS A 87 -4.00 15.21 1.81
C LYS A 87 -3.40 16.21 2.77
N SER A 88 -4.25 17.02 3.40
CA SER A 88 -3.84 17.80 4.55
C SER A 88 -3.28 16.79 5.54
N TYR A 89 -1.96 16.73 5.62
CA TYR A 89 -1.25 15.94 6.62
C TYR A 89 -1.39 16.68 7.95
N SER A 90 -2.59 16.60 8.52
CA SER A 90 -2.84 17.09 9.87
C SER A 90 -2.25 16.05 10.84
N ALA A 91 -1.53 16.53 11.85
CA ALA A 91 -1.03 15.68 12.93
C ALA A 91 -2.16 14.84 13.56
N ALA A 92 -3.38 15.40 13.64
CA ALA A 92 -4.56 14.67 14.09
C ALA A 92 -4.92 13.48 13.20
N LYS A 93 -4.80 13.61 11.88
CA LYS A 93 -5.04 12.51 10.94
C LYS A 93 -3.96 11.44 11.05
N THR A 94 -2.70 11.83 11.19
CA THR A 94 -1.59 10.89 11.39
C THR A 94 -1.78 10.11 12.69
N LEU A 95 -2.15 10.78 13.80
CA LEU A 95 -2.46 10.14 15.08
C LEU A 95 -3.67 9.19 14.98
N TYR A 96 -4.71 9.58 14.24
CA TYR A 96 -5.86 8.74 13.98
C TYR A 96 -5.45 7.47 13.21
N ASP A 97 -4.66 7.63 12.15
CA ASP A 97 -4.16 6.52 11.34
C ASP A 97 -3.29 5.54 12.16
N LEU A 98 -2.45 6.05 13.07
CA LEU A 98 -1.63 5.23 13.98
C LEU A 98 -2.50 4.42 14.95
N LYS A 99 -3.60 5.01 15.44
CA LYS A 99 -4.53 4.32 16.36
C LYS A 99 -5.36 3.24 15.68
N GLN A 100 -5.63 3.36 14.38
CA GLN A 100 -6.39 2.37 13.63
C GLN A 100 -5.62 1.07 13.38
N ALA A 101 -4.28 1.12 13.37
CA ALA A 101 -3.42 -0.04 13.15
C ALA A 101 -2.31 -0.07 14.21
N PRO A 102 -2.65 -0.41 15.46
CA PRO A 102 -1.73 -0.32 16.59
C PRO A 102 -0.54 -1.28 16.48
N PHE A 103 -0.73 -2.49 15.96
CA PHE A 103 0.38 -3.43 15.78
C PHE A 103 1.33 -2.98 14.67
N THR A 104 0.78 -2.54 13.53
CA THR A 104 1.58 -1.96 12.42
C THR A 104 2.40 -0.77 12.92
N SER A 105 1.78 0.13 13.70
CA SER A 105 2.43 1.30 14.29
C SER A 105 3.52 0.93 15.29
N SER A 106 3.27 -0.09 16.12
CA SER A 106 4.23 -0.55 17.13
C SER A 106 5.49 -1.12 16.49
N ILE A 107 5.36 -2.00 15.50
CA ILE A 107 6.51 -2.58 14.78
C ILE A 107 7.30 -1.49 14.06
N LEU A 108 6.62 -0.53 13.41
CA LEU A 108 7.27 0.62 12.79
C LEU A 108 8.11 1.40 13.82
N ALA A 109 7.52 1.76 14.96
CA ALA A 109 8.21 2.50 16.02
C ALA A 109 9.41 1.72 16.59
N ILE A 110 9.26 0.41 16.81
CA ILE A 110 10.34 -0.46 17.31
C ILE A 110 11.50 -0.52 16.30
N CYS A 111 11.22 -0.73 15.00
CA CYS A 111 12.25 -0.75 13.97
C CYS A 111 13.02 0.59 13.90
N VAL A 112 12.30 1.71 13.93
CA VAL A 112 12.91 3.05 13.94
C VAL A 112 13.77 3.25 15.18
N LEU A 113 13.27 2.88 16.36
CA LEU A 113 14.02 3.00 17.62
C LEU A 113 15.32 2.18 17.59
N ILE A 114 15.26 0.90 17.18
CA ILE A 114 16.43 0.02 17.09
C ILE A 114 17.45 0.60 16.10
N TYR A 115 16.97 1.10 14.95
CA TYR A 115 17.85 1.69 13.94
C TYR A 115 18.53 2.97 14.43
N LEU A 116 17.80 3.87 15.12
CA LEU A 116 18.38 5.09 15.69
C LEU A 116 19.38 4.79 16.80
N LEU A 117 19.11 3.81 17.66
CA LEU A 117 20.06 3.37 18.67
C LEU A 117 21.36 2.85 18.06
N ALA A 118 21.26 2.06 16.97
CA ALA A 118 22.43 1.59 16.25
C ALA A 118 23.23 2.74 15.61
N MET A 119 22.56 3.77 15.05
CA MET A 119 23.21 4.96 14.47
C MET A 119 24.03 5.76 15.48
N ILE A 120 23.60 5.83 16.74
CA ILE A 120 24.34 6.52 17.82
C ILE A 120 25.35 5.60 18.55
N GLY A 121 25.63 4.40 18.00
CA GLY A 121 26.62 3.47 18.53
C GLY A 121 26.12 2.54 19.65
N VAL A 122 24.82 2.54 19.97
CA VAL A 122 24.23 1.61 20.94
C VAL A 122 23.95 0.26 20.27
N SER A 123 24.93 -0.64 20.33
CA SER A 123 24.88 -1.94 19.64
C SER A 123 24.16 -3.05 20.42
N GLY A 124 23.80 -2.84 21.68
CA GLY A 124 23.16 -3.84 22.54
C GLY A 124 21.91 -4.48 21.90
N PRO A 125 20.93 -3.70 21.39
CA PRO A 125 19.75 -4.26 20.74
C PRO A 125 20.07 -5.15 19.54
N TYR A 126 21.06 -4.78 18.71
CA TYR A 126 21.50 -5.60 17.58
C TYR A 126 21.99 -6.98 18.05
N PHE A 127 22.91 -7.03 19.03
CA PHE A 127 23.44 -8.29 19.55
C PHE A 127 22.38 -9.14 20.23
N TRP A 128 21.36 -8.53 20.82
CA TRP A 128 20.26 -9.23 21.48
C TRP A 128 19.26 -9.84 20.49
N LEU A 129 19.06 -9.19 19.35
CA LEU A 129 18.09 -9.58 18.33
C LEU A 129 18.68 -10.41 17.19
N LYS A 130 20.00 -10.30 16.95
CA LYS A 130 20.67 -11.07 15.91
C LYS A 130 20.43 -12.56 16.09
N ILE A 131 20.04 -13.25 15.00
CA ILE A 131 19.88 -14.70 15.00
C ILE A 131 21.23 -15.39 15.25
N GLN A 132 21.19 -16.56 15.84
CA GLN A 132 22.33 -17.41 16.10
C GLN A 132 22.17 -18.75 15.39
N PRO A 133 23.25 -19.54 15.20
CA PRO A 133 23.15 -20.93 14.75
C PRO A 133 22.17 -21.73 15.60
N ILE A 134 21.51 -22.72 14.99
CA ILE A 134 20.43 -23.48 15.63
C ILE A 134 20.90 -24.14 16.93
N GLU A 135 22.13 -24.68 16.93
CA GLU A 135 22.72 -25.33 18.09
C GLU A 135 22.78 -24.36 19.28
N MET A 136 23.22 -23.13 19.05
CA MET A 136 23.29 -22.10 20.09
C MET A 136 21.91 -21.64 20.55
N LEU A 137 20.91 -21.62 19.66
CA LEU A 137 19.53 -21.30 20.04
C LEU A 137 18.92 -22.36 20.95
N VAL A 138 19.19 -23.63 20.65
CA VAL A 138 18.75 -24.77 21.48
C VAL A 138 19.41 -24.74 22.86
N GLU A 139 20.71 -24.55 22.91
CA GLU A 139 21.49 -24.50 24.17
C GLU A 139 21.10 -23.31 25.06
N SER A 140 20.94 -22.14 24.46
CA SER A 140 20.65 -20.88 25.20
C SER A 140 19.16 -20.68 25.51
N GLY A 141 18.25 -21.33 24.79
CA GLY A 141 16.80 -21.14 24.91
C GLY A 141 16.33 -19.75 24.38
N GLN A 142 17.16 -19.02 23.62
CA GLN A 142 16.89 -17.65 23.20
C GLN A 142 16.02 -17.60 21.93
N TRP A 143 14.82 -18.20 21.98
CA TRP A 143 13.92 -18.37 20.84
C TRP A 143 13.41 -17.06 20.21
N TRP A 144 13.42 -15.94 20.96
CA TRP A 144 13.07 -14.62 20.38
C TRP A 144 13.97 -14.20 19.23
N ARG A 145 15.19 -14.74 19.14
CA ARG A 145 16.13 -14.49 18.04
C ARG A 145 15.65 -15.03 16.69
N LEU A 146 14.64 -15.88 16.68
CA LEU A 146 13.97 -16.30 15.42
C LEU A 146 13.18 -15.14 14.80
N LEU A 147 12.66 -14.21 15.62
CA LEU A 147 11.95 -13.01 15.18
C LEU A 147 12.87 -11.79 15.05
N GLY A 148 13.92 -11.75 15.87
CA GLY A 148 14.80 -10.59 16.03
C GLY A 148 15.32 -9.97 14.73
N PRO A 149 15.81 -10.74 13.74
CA PRO A 149 16.30 -10.19 12.48
C PRO A 149 15.31 -9.29 11.75
N ALA A 150 14.01 -9.58 11.85
CA ALA A 150 12.98 -8.77 11.21
C ALA A 150 12.94 -7.30 11.69
N LEU A 151 13.52 -7.02 12.88
CA LEU A 151 13.55 -5.68 13.48
C LEU A 151 14.85 -4.93 13.20
N ILE A 152 15.88 -5.60 12.64
CA ILE A 152 17.21 -5.04 12.41
C ILE A 152 17.32 -4.49 10.99
N HIS A 153 17.87 -3.27 10.85
CA HIS A 153 18.10 -2.66 9.53
C HIS A 153 19.50 -2.04 9.46
N PHE A 154 20.12 -2.11 8.28
CA PHE A 154 21.53 -1.76 8.08
C PHE A 154 21.78 -0.45 7.34
N SER A 155 20.76 0.13 6.69
CA SER A 155 20.88 1.41 5.99
C SER A 155 19.56 2.18 5.97
N VAL A 156 19.64 3.50 5.70
CA VAL A 156 18.47 4.38 5.61
C VAL A 156 17.49 3.89 4.53
N LEU A 157 18.00 3.54 3.35
CA LEU A 157 17.16 3.04 2.26
C LEU A 157 16.51 1.70 2.64
N HIS A 158 17.27 0.82 3.29
CA HIS A 158 16.76 -0.48 3.73
C HIS A 158 15.57 -0.35 4.69
N ILE A 159 15.72 0.47 5.74
CA ILE A 159 14.61 0.69 6.68
C ILE A 159 13.45 1.45 6.03
N ALA A 160 13.74 2.48 5.21
CA ALA A 160 12.69 3.28 4.57
C ALA A 160 11.80 2.43 3.65
N PHE A 161 12.38 1.59 2.77
CA PHE A 161 11.61 0.71 1.89
C PHE A 161 10.82 -0.33 2.68
N ASN A 162 11.42 -0.96 3.69
CA ASN A 162 10.73 -1.92 4.52
C ASN A 162 9.53 -1.30 5.25
N LEU A 163 9.71 -0.15 5.89
CA LEU A 163 8.65 0.51 6.64
C LEU A 163 7.58 1.12 5.75
N LEU A 164 7.91 1.57 4.52
CA LEU A 164 6.93 2.00 3.54
C LEU A 164 5.95 0.87 3.20
N TRP A 165 6.47 -0.32 2.86
CA TRP A 165 5.64 -1.48 2.52
C TRP A 165 4.94 -2.07 3.74
N TRP A 166 5.62 -2.15 4.87
CA TRP A 166 5.02 -2.57 6.13
C TRP A 166 3.82 -1.71 6.50
N TRP A 167 3.97 -0.38 6.46
CA TRP A 167 2.89 0.56 6.74
C TRP A 167 1.74 0.43 5.75
N SER A 168 2.04 0.37 4.46
CA SER A 168 1.03 0.34 3.40
C SER A 168 0.21 -0.94 3.43
N LEU A 169 0.85 -2.10 3.54
CA LEU A 169 0.20 -3.40 3.44
C LEU A 169 -0.21 -3.95 4.82
N GLY A 170 0.62 -3.76 5.84
CA GLY A 170 0.33 -4.19 7.21
C GLY A 170 -0.90 -3.50 7.76
N LYS A 171 -0.98 -2.16 7.63
CA LYS A 171 -2.17 -1.40 8.01
C LYS A 171 -3.43 -1.92 7.30
N GLN A 172 -3.33 -2.22 6.02
CA GLN A 172 -4.47 -2.72 5.24
C GLN A 172 -4.96 -4.08 5.77
N ILE A 173 -4.05 -5.00 6.08
CA ILE A 173 -4.38 -6.32 6.65
C ILE A 173 -4.91 -6.18 8.08
N GLU A 174 -4.28 -5.33 8.91
CA GLU A 174 -4.73 -5.13 10.29
C GLU A 174 -6.14 -4.55 10.39
N ILE A 175 -6.47 -3.57 9.54
CA ILE A 175 -7.81 -2.98 9.50
C ILE A 175 -8.85 -3.96 8.95
N THR A 176 -8.48 -4.76 7.94
CA THR A 176 -9.45 -5.66 7.27
C THR A 176 -9.70 -6.95 8.05
N PHE A 177 -8.64 -7.56 8.60
CA PHE A 177 -8.73 -8.88 9.25
C PHE A 177 -8.42 -8.87 10.75
N GLY A 178 -8.12 -7.69 11.29
CA GLY A 178 -7.79 -7.51 12.70
C GLY A 178 -6.32 -7.79 13.04
N LEU A 179 -5.94 -7.33 14.24
CA LEU A 179 -4.60 -7.46 14.80
C LEU A 179 -4.10 -8.92 14.83
N SER A 180 -4.97 -9.86 15.21
CA SER A 180 -4.59 -11.27 15.34
C SER A 180 -4.11 -11.88 14.03
N SER A 181 -4.76 -11.53 12.90
CA SER A 181 -4.39 -12.01 11.57
C SER A 181 -3.03 -11.47 11.14
N LEU A 182 -2.80 -10.17 11.35
CA LEU A 182 -1.50 -9.56 11.03
C LEU A 182 -0.39 -10.10 11.95
N LEU A 183 -0.66 -10.28 13.24
CA LEU A 183 0.30 -10.87 14.19
C LEU A 183 0.68 -12.31 13.79
N MET A 184 -0.30 -13.14 13.45
CA MET A 184 -0.03 -14.50 12.96
C MET A 184 0.80 -14.50 11.69
N LEU A 185 0.44 -13.67 10.70
CA LEU A 185 1.22 -13.54 9.46
C LEU A 185 2.66 -13.07 9.76
N PHE A 186 2.82 -12.06 10.63
CA PHE A 186 4.12 -11.53 11.04
C PHE A 186 4.99 -12.62 11.69
N VAL A 187 4.49 -13.27 12.73
CA VAL A 187 5.27 -14.28 13.48
C VAL A 187 5.60 -15.47 12.59
N PHE A 188 4.60 -16.01 11.88
CA PHE A 188 4.79 -17.15 11.00
C PHE A 188 5.82 -16.87 9.90
N SER A 189 5.63 -15.77 9.16
CA SER A 189 6.53 -15.44 8.04
C SER A 189 7.93 -15.06 8.52
N ALA A 190 8.06 -14.30 9.63
CA ALA A 190 9.36 -13.95 10.18
C ALA A 190 10.14 -15.19 10.62
N VAL A 191 9.53 -16.10 11.40
CA VAL A 191 10.20 -17.32 11.87
C VAL A 191 10.62 -18.18 10.68
N VAL A 192 9.69 -18.50 9.77
CA VAL A 192 9.97 -19.43 8.66
C VAL A 192 11.00 -18.83 7.69
N SER A 193 10.88 -17.54 7.34
CA SER A 193 11.84 -16.89 6.43
C SER A 193 13.22 -16.71 7.06
N ASN A 194 13.31 -16.35 8.34
CA ASN A 194 14.57 -16.18 9.03
C ASN A 194 15.30 -17.53 9.23
N VAL A 195 14.58 -18.60 9.56
CA VAL A 195 15.16 -19.94 9.66
C VAL A 195 15.67 -20.41 8.30
N ALA A 196 14.89 -20.24 7.23
CA ALA A 196 15.32 -20.59 5.89
C ALA A 196 16.57 -19.82 5.46
N GLN A 197 16.62 -18.52 5.74
CA GLN A 197 17.79 -17.68 5.44
C GLN A 197 19.03 -18.11 6.27
N LEU A 198 18.84 -18.43 7.56
CA LEU A 198 19.89 -18.94 8.43
C LEU A 198 20.51 -20.23 7.86
N LEU A 199 19.67 -21.17 7.42
CA LEU A 199 20.12 -22.47 6.89
C LEU A 199 20.88 -22.34 5.57
N VAL A 200 20.52 -21.36 4.72
CA VAL A 200 21.13 -21.18 3.39
C VAL A 200 22.37 -20.29 3.44
N SER A 201 22.33 -19.20 4.21
CA SER A 201 23.34 -18.14 4.14
C SER A 201 23.98 -17.77 5.48
N GLY A 202 23.64 -18.48 6.56
CA GLY A 202 24.16 -18.22 7.90
C GLY A 202 23.51 -17.00 8.58
N PRO A 203 24.03 -16.60 9.77
CA PRO A 203 23.32 -15.70 10.71
C PRO A 203 23.50 -14.20 10.42
N ASN A 204 24.22 -13.80 9.36
CA ASN A 204 24.57 -12.41 9.10
C ASN A 204 23.57 -11.71 8.19
N PHE A 205 22.33 -11.59 8.63
CA PHE A 205 21.28 -10.90 7.91
C PHE A 205 20.32 -10.19 8.89
N GLY A 206 19.44 -9.37 8.35
CA GLY A 206 18.36 -8.68 9.04
C GLY A 206 17.51 -7.89 8.06
N GLY A 207 16.34 -7.48 8.48
CA GLY A 207 15.37 -6.72 7.72
C GLY A 207 13.96 -7.29 7.86
N LEU A 208 13.00 -6.39 7.88
CA LEU A 208 11.57 -6.73 7.87
C LEU A 208 11.12 -7.32 6.52
N SER A 209 12.00 -7.36 5.54
CA SER A 209 11.68 -7.67 4.14
C SER A 209 11.08 -9.06 3.93
N GLY A 210 11.46 -10.08 4.69
CA GLY A 210 10.82 -11.40 4.65
C GLY A 210 9.31 -11.31 4.98
N VAL A 211 8.95 -10.52 6.00
CA VAL A 211 7.55 -10.24 6.36
C VAL A 211 6.88 -9.35 5.33
N VAL A 212 7.58 -8.35 4.79
CA VAL A 212 7.05 -7.48 3.72
C VAL A 212 6.69 -8.30 2.49
N TYR A 213 7.55 -9.22 2.07
CA TYR A 213 7.22 -10.14 0.96
C TYR A 213 6.04 -11.07 1.30
N ALA A 214 5.88 -11.45 2.57
CA ALA A 214 4.68 -12.17 2.99
C ALA A 214 3.41 -11.32 2.88
N LEU A 215 3.46 -10.05 3.25
CA LEU A 215 2.35 -9.12 3.03
C LEU A 215 2.04 -8.96 1.53
N VAL A 216 3.07 -8.82 0.70
CA VAL A 216 2.92 -8.75 -0.77
C VAL A 216 2.22 -10.00 -1.30
N GLY A 217 2.70 -11.19 -0.94
CA GLY A 217 2.10 -12.47 -1.34
C GLY A 217 0.64 -12.60 -0.87
N CYS A 218 0.38 -12.20 0.38
CA CYS A 218 -0.95 -12.25 0.97
C CYS A 218 -1.94 -11.33 0.23
N VAL A 219 -1.61 -10.05 0.07
CA VAL A 219 -2.51 -9.08 -0.60
C VAL A 219 -2.66 -9.41 -2.09
N TRP A 220 -1.60 -9.85 -2.75
CA TRP A 220 -1.66 -10.28 -4.16
C TRP A 220 -2.63 -11.44 -4.36
N TRP A 221 -2.49 -12.52 -3.58
CA TRP A 221 -3.34 -13.70 -3.70
C TRP A 221 -4.77 -13.45 -3.24
N LEU A 222 -4.98 -12.66 -2.18
CA LEU A 222 -6.33 -12.25 -1.77
C LEU A 222 -7.03 -11.44 -2.86
N GLY A 223 -6.34 -10.54 -3.54
CA GLY A 223 -6.89 -9.81 -4.68
C GLY A 223 -7.34 -10.69 -5.84
N TRP A 224 -6.75 -11.88 -5.97
CA TRP A 224 -7.14 -12.89 -6.96
C TRP A 224 -8.21 -13.86 -6.43
N LEU A 225 -8.07 -14.35 -5.20
CA LEU A 225 -8.96 -15.35 -4.61
C LEU A 225 -10.29 -14.74 -4.13
N LYS A 226 -10.27 -13.50 -3.67
CA LYS A 226 -11.37 -12.78 -3.04
C LYS A 226 -11.38 -11.30 -3.47
N PRO A 227 -11.62 -10.99 -4.75
CA PRO A 227 -11.61 -9.62 -5.26
C PRO A 227 -12.60 -8.71 -4.54
N ASP A 228 -13.71 -9.26 -4.07
CA ASP A 228 -14.77 -8.54 -3.36
C ASP A 228 -14.31 -7.98 -1.99
N TRP A 229 -13.17 -8.44 -1.45
CA TRP A 229 -12.61 -7.91 -0.21
C TRP A 229 -11.91 -6.56 -0.39
N GLY A 230 -11.76 -6.09 -1.62
CA GLY A 230 -11.17 -4.79 -1.93
C GLY A 230 -9.67 -4.69 -1.67
N LEU A 231 -9.01 -5.82 -1.40
CA LEU A 231 -7.56 -5.91 -1.21
C LEU A 231 -6.90 -6.26 -2.55
N ALA A 232 -6.12 -5.34 -3.09
CA ALA A 232 -5.40 -5.59 -4.33
C ALA A 232 -4.11 -4.77 -4.40
N LEU A 233 -3.08 -5.36 -5.01
CA LEU A 233 -1.89 -4.64 -5.44
C LEU A 233 -1.99 -4.35 -6.94
N PRO A 234 -1.66 -3.12 -7.37
CA PRO A 234 -1.55 -2.81 -8.80
C PRO A 234 -0.56 -3.76 -9.50
N LYS A 235 -0.93 -4.28 -10.66
CA LYS A 235 -0.09 -5.21 -11.43
C LYS A 235 1.35 -4.72 -11.67
N PRO A 236 1.59 -3.41 -11.97
CA PRO A 236 2.96 -2.89 -12.12
C PRO A 236 3.79 -3.01 -10.84
N ILE A 237 3.17 -2.84 -9.66
CA ILE A 237 3.85 -2.97 -8.37
C ILE A 237 4.23 -4.43 -8.11
N ILE A 238 3.33 -5.38 -8.38
CA ILE A 238 3.64 -6.81 -8.28
C ILE A 238 4.81 -7.16 -9.21
N GLY A 239 4.75 -6.73 -10.48
CA GLY A 239 5.82 -6.94 -11.44
C GLY A 239 7.15 -6.37 -10.97
N PHE A 240 7.17 -5.14 -10.49
CA PHE A 240 8.37 -4.51 -9.93
C PHE A 240 8.97 -5.31 -8.76
N LEU A 241 8.15 -5.73 -7.80
CA LEU A 241 8.62 -6.49 -6.62
C LEU A 241 9.14 -7.88 -6.99
N LEU A 242 8.53 -8.55 -7.99
CA LEU A 242 9.01 -9.84 -8.49
C LEU A 242 10.33 -9.68 -9.27
N VAL A 243 10.45 -8.65 -10.11
CA VAL A 243 11.72 -8.33 -10.80
C VAL A 243 12.80 -8.01 -9.78
N TRP A 244 12.48 -7.21 -8.75
CA TRP A 244 13.42 -6.88 -7.67
C TRP A 244 13.88 -8.14 -6.91
N LEU A 245 12.98 -9.09 -6.68
CA LEU A 245 13.31 -10.39 -6.09
C LEU A 245 14.34 -11.16 -6.96
N VAL A 246 14.11 -11.22 -8.27
CA VAL A 246 15.02 -11.89 -9.21
C VAL A 246 16.37 -11.17 -9.26
N VAL A 247 16.38 -9.84 -9.35
CA VAL A 247 17.62 -9.02 -9.35
C VAL A 247 18.46 -9.27 -8.09
N GLY A 248 17.81 -9.51 -6.95
CA GLY A 248 18.50 -9.87 -5.71
C GLY A 248 19.34 -11.14 -5.81
N TYR A 249 18.94 -12.13 -6.62
CA TYR A 249 19.70 -13.37 -6.84
C TYR A 249 20.83 -13.24 -7.86
N LEU A 250 20.87 -12.16 -8.65
CA LEU A 250 21.86 -12.00 -9.71
C LEU A 250 23.19 -11.42 -9.23
N ASP A 251 23.33 -11.07 -7.96
CA ASP A 251 24.50 -10.44 -7.34
C ASP A 251 25.05 -9.20 -8.11
N VAL A 252 24.17 -8.54 -8.89
CA VAL A 252 24.55 -7.35 -9.66
C VAL A 252 24.52 -6.07 -8.83
N LEU A 253 24.00 -6.15 -7.60
CA LEU A 253 23.91 -5.02 -6.68
C LEU A 253 25.04 -5.08 -5.66
N PRO A 254 25.63 -3.93 -5.26
CA PRO A 254 26.69 -3.88 -4.25
C PRO A 254 26.15 -4.05 -2.82
N ILE A 255 25.07 -4.82 -2.65
CA ILE A 255 24.39 -5.09 -1.38
C ILE A 255 24.05 -6.58 -1.29
N HIS A 256 24.35 -7.19 -0.14
CA HIS A 256 23.94 -8.56 0.13
C HIS A 256 22.49 -8.58 0.58
N MET A 257 21.62 -9.19 -0.24
CA MET A 257 20.21 -9.32 0.04
C MET A 257 19.87 -10.69 0.62
N ALA A 258 18.97 -10.74 1.58
CA ALA A 258 18.47 -11.98 2.17
C ALA A 258 17.40 -12.64 1.26
N ASN A 259 17.81 -13.05 0.05
CA ASN A 259 16.92 -13.50 -1.03
C ASN A 259 16.08 -14.73 -0.67
N THR A 260 16.66 -15.66 0.11
CA THR A 260 15.92 -16.82 0.63
C THR A 260 14.78 -16.37 1.52
N ALA A 261 15.03 -15.40 2.42
CA ALA A 261 13.98 -14.85 3.28
C ALA A 261 12.87 -14.17 2.46
N HIS A 262 13.21 -13.46 1.39
CA HIS A 262 12.23 -12.82 0.51
C HIS A 262 11.32 -13.85 -0.18
N THR A 263 11.93 -14.89 -0.79
CA THR A 263 11.20 -15.95 -1.51
C THR A 263 10.30 -16.72 -0.55
N VAL A 264 10.85 -17.15 0.59
CA VAL A 264 10.09 -17.92 1.59
C VAL A 264 8.98 -17.05 2.21
N GLY A 265 9.27 -15.77 2.47
CA GLY A 265 8.26 -14.82 2.93
C GLY A 265 7.09 -14.71 1.95
N LEU A 266 7.37 -14.52 0.64
CA LEU A 266 6.34 -14.46 -0.41
C LEU A 266 5.46 -15.71 -0.40
N ILE A 267 6.06 -16.90 -0.33
CA ILE A 267 5.35 -18.19 -0.26
C ILE A 267 4.47 -18.25 0.99
N CYS A 268 5.01 -17.89 2.16
CA CYS A 268 4.24 -17.84 3.41
C CYS A 268 3.00 -16.95 3.29
N GLY A 269 3.14 -15.79 2.65
CA GLY A 269 2.03 -14.87 2.42
C GLY A 269 0.96 -15.45 1.50
N CYS A 270 1.35 -16.09 0.41
CA CYS A 270 0.43 -16.77 -0.51
C CYS A 270 -0.35 -17.89 0.19
N LEU A 271 0.33 -18.70 1.00
CA LEU A 271 -0.30 -19.76 1.78
C LEU A 271 -1.26 -19.19 2.81
N PHE A 272 -0.88 -18.12 3.51
CA PHE A 272 -1.74 -17.46 4.48
C PHE A 272 -3.01 -16.89 3.83
N ALA A 273 -2.90 -16.27 2.64
CA ALA A 273 -4.04 -15.82 1.85
C ALA A 273 -4.98 -16.96 1.49
N TRP A 274 -4.44 -18.10 1.10
CA TRP A 274 -5.23 -19.28 0.77
C TRP A 274 -6.01 -19.80 2.00
N PHE A 275 -5.39 -19.85 3.18
CA PHE A 275 -6.06 -20.22 4.44
C PHE A 275 -7.20 -19.25 4.78
N LEU A 276 -6.97 -17.94 4.70
CA LEU A 276 -8.00 -16.94 4.96
C LEU A 276 -9.18 -17.08 3.99
N ALA A 277 -8.88 -17.25 2.69
CA ALA A 277 -9.90 -17.42 1.66
C ALA A 277 -10.72 -18.72 1.82
N ALA A 278 -10.07 -19.81 2.22
CA ALA A 278 -10.72 -21.09 2.48
C ALA A 278 -11.61 -21.04 3.74
N GLY A 279 -11.15 -20.41 4.82
CA GLY A 279 -11.92 -20.24 6.05
C GLY A 279 -13.22 -19.45 5.85
N ALA A 280 -13.20 -18.44 4.97
CA ALA A 280 -14.38 -17.63 4.67
C ALA A 280 -15.49 -18.37 3.88
N LYS A 281 -15.18 -19.51 3.24
CA LYS A 281 -16.21 -20.32 2.55
C LYS A 281 -17.16 -21.03 3.52
N ASN A 282 -16.72 -21.28 4.75
CA ASN A 282 -17.49 -22.03 5.73
C ASN A 282 -18.46 -21.18 6.55
N THR A 283 -18.40 -19.84 6.46
CA THR A 283 -19.26 -18.94 7.24
C THR A 283 -20.54 -18.51 6.51
N HIS A 284 -20.67 -18.79 5.22
CA HIS A 284 -21.86 -18.47 4.41
C HIS A 284 -22.81 -19.67 4.16
N THR A 285 -22.56 -20.82 4.79
CA THR A 285 -23.37 -22.05 4.66
C THR A 285 -24.06 -22.47 5.96
N GLN A 286 -24.31 -21.52 6.87
CA GLN A 286 -25.18 -21.76 8.04
C GLN A 286 -26.35 -20.81 8.05
#